data_416ada25e1e952495574b69c142d5b5a
#
_entry.id   416ada25e1e952495574b69c142d5b5a
#
_cell.length_a   1.000
_cell.length_b   1.000
_cell.length_c   1.000
_cell.angle_alpha   90.00
_cell.angle_beta   90.00
_cell.angle_gamma   90.00
#
_symmetry.space_group_name_H-M   'P 1'
#
loop_
_entity.id
_entity.type
_entity.pdbx_description
1 polymer ?
#
loop_
_entity_poly.entity_id
_entity_poly.type
_entity_poly.pdbx_seq_one_letter_code
_entity_poly.pdbx_strand_id
1 'polypeptide(L)'
;ADLLDWFKGNDRPKAPSGKPLNFTQPAQWQSTLAKTPEEKVTGYNNFYEFGLDKADPAANAGSLKTDPWTLKIDGEVAKPLTLDYNDLTTRFPLEERIYRMRCVEAWSMVVPWIGFPLHKLLAMVEPTSNAKYVAFQTLYAPEIMPGQKDRFIGGGLDYPYVEGLRIDEAMHPLTLMTVGVYGKALPPQNGAPIRLTVPWKYGFKGIKSIVSIKLTRERPPTTWNLAAPNEYGFYANVNPHVDHPRWSQASERFIGSGGALDVK
;
A
#
# COMPACT_ATOMS: atom_id res chain seq x y z
N ALA A 1 -13.29 8.95 13.66
CA ALA A 1 -12.85 10.37 13.82
C ALA A 1 -12.98 11.07 12.48
N ASP A 2 -13.60 12.23 12.46
CA ASP A 2 -13.79 13.02 11.24
C ASP A 2 -12.44 13.55 10.76
N LEU A 3 -12.29 13.68 9.43
CA LEU A 3 -11.11 14.28 8.79
C LEU A 3 -10.80 15.67 9.39
N LEU A 4 -11.84 16.41 9.76
CA LEU A 4 -11.70 17.75 10.38
C LEU A 4 -11.09 17.70 11.79
N ASP A 5 -11.36 16.66 12.57
CA ASP A 5 -10.80 16.51 13.91
C ASP A 5 -9.32 16.13 13.86
N TRP A 6 -8.92 15.40 12.81
CA TRP A 6 -7.52 15.07 12.59
C TRP A 6 -6.66 16.32 12.30
N PHE A 7 -7.21 17.35 11.65
CA PHE A 7 -6.47 18.58 11.35
C PHE A 7 -6.33 19.53 12.54
N LYS A 8 -7.10 19.35 13.62
CA LYS A 8 -7.13 20.25 14.79
C LYS A 8 -6.18 19.86 15.93
N GLY A 9 -5.59 18.66 15.89
CA GLY A 9 -4.75 18.16 16.99
C GLY A 9 -3.26 18.47 16.81
N ASN A 10 -2.68 19.27 17.70
CA ASN A 10 -1.27 19.65 17.70
C ASN A 10 -0.31 18.66 18.40
N ASP A 11 -0.81 17.63 19.09
CA ASP A 11 0.00 16.74 19.94
C ASP A 11 -0.04 15.29 19.44
N ARG A 12 0.45 15.05 18.20
CA ARG A 12 0.58 13.68 17.70
C ARG A 12 2.01 13.20 17.80
N PRO A 13 2.26 11.92 18.17
CA PRO A 13 3.60 11.37 18.14
C PRO A 13 4.17 11.52 16.72
N LYS A 14 5.35 12.14 16.62
CA LYS A 14 6.07 12.15 15.34
C LYS A 14 6.41 10.71 14.99
N ALA A 15 6.09 10.31 13.76
CA ALA A 15 6.54 9.02 13.25
C ALA A 15 8.07 8.91 13.43
N PRO A 16 8.58 7.73 13.84
CA PRO A 16 10.03 7.53 13.91
C PRO A 16 10.67 7.91 12.58
N SER A 17 11.75 8.68 12.61
CA SER A 17 12.51 9.02 11.41
C SER A 17 13.07 7.74 10.80
N GLY A 18 12.60 7.37 9.61
CA GLY A 18 13.10 6.21 8.88
C GLY A 18 14.57 6.39 8.47
N LYS A 19 15.26 5.26 8.22
CA LYS A 19 16.63 5.28 7.70
C LYS A 19 16.65 5.90 6.30
N PRO A 20 17.54 6.86 5.99
CA PRO A 20 17.71 7.40 4.64
C PRO A 20 18.01 6.29 3.62
N LEU A 21 17.46 6.41 2.42
CA LEU A 21 17.69 5.49 1.31
C LEU A 21 18.51 6.15 0.20
N ASN A 22 19.27 5.33 -0.52
CA ASN A 22 19.89 5.73 -1.78
C ASN A 22 18.90 5.43 -2.93
N PHE A 23 18.55 6.45 -3.68
CA PHE A 23 17.60 6.35 -4.80
C PHE A 23 17.91 7.39 -5.86
N THR A 24 17.41 7.14 -7.07
CA THR A 24 17.42 8.11 -8.17
C THR A 24 16.06 8.81 -8.28
N GLN A 25 16.03 9.93 -8.99
CA GLN A 25 14.82 10.71 -9.28
C GLN A 25 14.62 10.84 -10.80
N PRO A 26 14.24 9.76 -11.50
CA PRO A 26 14.06 9.81 -12.94
C PRO A 26 13.01 10.85 -13.33
N ALA A 27 13.30 11.67 -14.34
CA ALA A 27 12.47 12.81 -14.74
C ALA A 27 11.03 12.41 -15.09
N GLN A 28 10.85 11.23 -15.72
CA GLN A 28 9.52 10.73 -16.09
C GLN A 28 8.61 10.40 -14.90
N TRP A 29 9.16 10.25 -13.69
CA TRP A 29 8.42 9.96 -12.46
C TRP A 29 8.29 11.16 -11.52
N GLN A 30 8.82 12.30 -11.93
CA GLN A 30 8.67 13.54 -11.17
C GLN A 30 7.39 14.27 -11.56
N SER A 31 6.89 15.11 -10.68
CA SER A 31 5.66 15.87 -10.89
C SER A 31 5.78 17.27 -10.29
N THR A 32 5.11 18.23 -10.92
CA THR A 32 4.94 19.59 -10.40
C THR A 32 3.75 19.72 -9.45
N LEU A 33 2.97 18.64 -9.25
CA LEU A 33 1.87 18.65 -8.30
C LEU A 33 2.39 18.89 -6.87
N ALA A 34 1.65 19.70 -6.12
CA ALA A 34 1.94 19.91 -4.72
C ALA A 34 1.84 18.57 -3.95
N LYS A 35 2.94 18.18 -3.29
CA LYS A 35 2.97 16.97 -2.49
C LYS A 35 2.17 17.16 -1.21
N THR A 36 1.50 16.10 -0.77
CA THR A 36 0.93 16.04 0.57
C THR A 36 2.07 16.11 1.59
N PRO A 37 1.97 16.93 2.66
CA PRO A 37 3.00 16.99 3.69
C PRO A 37 3.29 15.62 4.32
N GLU A 38 4.56 15.36 4.65
CA GLU A 38 5.01 14.07 5.20
C GLU A 38 4.22 13.66 6.44
N GLU A 39 3.97 14.59 7.34
CA GLU A 39 3.22 14.34 8.58
C GLU A 39 1.77 13.88 8.32
N LYS A 40 1.20 14.26 7.19
CA LYS A 40 -0.14 13.82 6.80
C LYS A 40 -0.11 12.45 6.12
N VAL A 41 0.89 12.19 5.29
CA VAL A 41 1.09 10.85 4.68
C VAL A 41 1.38 9.80 5.76
N THR A 42 2.14 10.15 6.78
CA THR A 42 2.52 9.21 7.85
C THR A 42 1.54 9.18 9.03
N GLY A 43 0.63 10.13 9.11
CA GLY A 43 -0.34 10.24 10.23
C GLY A 43 -1.80 9.99 9.86
N TYR A 44 -2.11 9.79 8.59
CA TYR A 44 -3.47 9.56 8.10
C TYR A 44 -3.50 8.31 7.23
N ASN A 45 -3.79 7.15 7.85
CA ASN A 45 -3.61 5.85 7.24
C ASN A 45 -4.82 4.95 7.43
N ASN A 46 -5.07 4.09 6.45
CA ASN A 46 -5.92 2.91 6.57
C ASN A 46 -5.01 1.68 6.70
N PHE A 47 -4.85 1.17 7.91
CA PHE A 47 -4.13 -0.07 8.21
C PHE A 47 -4.83 -0.76 9.39
N TYR A 48 -5.94 -1.43 9.08
CA TYR A 48 -6.91 -1.93 10.05
C TYR A 48 -6.34 -2.96 11.03
N GLU A 49 -5.23 -3.59 10.67
CA GLU A 49 -4.46 -4.44 11.58
C GLU A 49 -4.02 -3.69 12.84
N PHE A 50 -3.89 -2.35 12.74
CA PHE A 50 -3.47 -1.47 13.85
C PHE A 50 -4.57 -0.54 14.36
N GLY A 51 -5.79 -0.67 13.86
CA GLY A 51 -6.96 0.10 14.29
C GLY A 51 -7.72 0.74 13.13
N LEU A 52 -8.93 1.19 13.41
CA LEU A 52 -9.88 1.67 12.39
C LEU A 52 -9.78 3.16 12.11
N ASP A 53 -9.39 3.95 13.11
CA ASP A 53 -9.22 5.40 12.94
C ASP A 53 -7.96 5.70 12.15
N LYS A 54 -7.99 6.78 11.36
CA LYS A 54 -6.87 7.18 10.50
C LYS A 54 -5.56 7.46 11.26
N ALA A 55 -5.65 7.80 12.54
CA ALA A 55 -4.49 8.04 13.40
C ALA A 55 -3.98 6.77 14.10
N ASP A 56 -4.78 5.71 14.19
CA ASP A 56 -4.44 4.48 14.93
C ASP A 56 -3.17 3.80 14.40
N PRO A 57 -2.95 3.64 13.09
CA PRO A 57 -1.74 3.00 12.61
C PRO A 57 -0.46 3.72 13.03
N ALA A 58 -0.43 5.05 12.99
CA ALA A 58 0.73 5.82 13.44
C ALA A 58 0.99 5.65 14.94
N ALA A 59 -0.08 5.55 15.74
CA ALA A 59 0.02 5.36 17.20
C ALA A 59 0.41 3.93 17.59
N ASN A 60 -0.05 2.92 16.85
CA ASN A 60 -0.03 1.52 17.29
C ASN A 60 0.98 0.64 16.53
N ALA A 61 1.44 1.06 15.33
CA ALA A 61 2.30 0.21 14.49
C ALA A 61 3.77 0.13 14.94
N GLY A 62 4.17 0.84 15.98
CA GLY A 62 5.54 0.82 16.50
C GLY A 62 6.03 -0.55 16.96
N SER A 63 5.13 -1.47 17.27
CA SER A 63 5.44 -2.87 17.61
C SER A 63 5.85 -3.73 16.40
N LEU A 64 5.58 -3.28 15.18
CA LEU A 64 5.94 -4.00 13.96
C LEU A 64 7.45 -4.04 13.78
N LYS A 65 8.03 -5.22 13.87
CA LYS A 65 9.45 -5.44 13.58
C LYS A 65 9.62 -5.72 12.09
N THR A 66 10.40 -4.87 11.43
CA THR A 66 10.65 -4.97 9.98
C THR A 66 11.96 -5.71 9.66
N ASP A 67 12.81 -5.92 10.65
CA ASP A 67 14.06 -6.69 10.56
C ASP A 67 14.15 -7.63 11.78
N PRO A 68 14.26 -8.96 11.58
CA PRO A 68 14.33 -9.66 10.30
C PRO A 68 13.00 -9.65 9.53
N TRP A 69 13.09 -9.76 8.19
CA TRP A 69 11.93 -9.90 7.31
C TRP A 69 12.19 -10.95 6.25
N THR A 70 11.15 -11.67 5.87
CA THR A 70 11.20 -12.66 4.78
C THR A 70 10.04 -12.40 3.84
N LEU A 71 10.36 -12.18 2.55
CA LEU A 71 9.40 -12.11 1.47
C LEU A 71 9.60 -13.31 0.55
N LYS A 72 8.60 -14.16 0.46
CA LYS A 72 8.62 -15.36 -0.37
C LYS A 72 7.88 -15.10 -1.68
N ILE A 73 8.51 -15.45 -2.81
CA ILE A 73 7.92 -15.39 -4.14
C ILE A 73 7.89 -16.80 -4.72
N ASP A 74 6.70 -17.32 -4.99
CA ASP A 74 6.52 -18.70 -5.50
C ASP A 74 5.25 -18.85 -6.38
N GLY A 75 4.75 -20.06 -6.50
CA GLY A 75 3.60 -20.42 -7.33
C GLY A 75 3.99 -20.81 -8.74
N GLU A 76 3.31 -20.28 -9.74
CA GLU A 76 3.54 -20.54 -11.17
C GLU A 76 4.80 -19.82 -11.68
N VAL A 77 5.94 -20.21 -11.15
CA VAL A 77 7.27 -19.66 -11.43
C VAL A 77 8.29 -20.79 -11.63
N ALA A 78 9.26 -20.58 -12.50
CA ALA A 78 10.35 -21.54 -12.70
C ALA A 78 11.41 -21.46 -11.60
N LYS A 79 11.60 -20.28 -11.00
CA LYS A 79 12.66 -20.00 -10.01
C LYS A 79 12.08 -19.31 -8.78
N PRO A 80 11.51 -20.05 -7.82
CA PRO A 80 11.08 -19.47 -6.55
C PRO A 80 12.22 -18.71 -5.86
N LEU A 81 11.89 -17.62 -5.20
CA LEU A 81 12.85 -16.70 -4.59
C LEU A 81 12.39 -16.31 -3.18
N THR A 82 13.33 -16.16 -2.29
CA THR A 82 13.11 -15.58 -0.97
C THR A 82 14.04 -14.38 -0.80
N LEU A 83 13.46 -13.23 -0.43
CA LEU A 83 14.19 -12.00 -0.14
C LEU A 83 14.20 -11.76 1.37
N ASP A 84 15.34 -11.35 1.91
CA ASP A 84 15.45 -10.89 3.29
C ASP A 84 15.28 -9.36 3.38
N TYR A 85 15.34 -8.83 4.59
CA TYR A 85 15.20 -7.39 4.83
C TYR A 85 16.21 -6.54 4.02
N ASN A 86 17.47 -6.98 3.96
CA ASN A 86 18.52 -6.25 3.24
C ASN A 86 18.27 -6.25 1.73
N ASP A 87 17.82 -7.38 1.17
CA ASP A 87 17.49 -7.51 -0.24
C ASP A 87 16.45 -6.48 -0.70
N LEU A 88 15.47 -6.14 0.15
CA LEU A 88 14.37 -5.24 -0.20
C LEU A 88 14.86 -3.85 -0.63
N THR A 89 15.99 -3.39 -0.11
CA THR A 89 16.54 -2.07 -0.41
C THR A 89 17.84 -2.09 -1.22
N THR A 90 18.43 -3.26 -1.44
CA THR A 90 19.73 -3.40 -2.11
C THR A 90 19.68 -4.23 -3.38
N ARG A 91 18.73 -5.14 -3.51
CA ARG A 91 18.66 -6.07 -4.64
C ARG A 91 18.34 -5.40 -5.98
N PHE A 92 17.56 -4.32 -5.94
CA PHE A 92 17.15 -3.55 -7.10
C PHE A 92 17.55 -2.09 -6.94
N PRO A 93 17.92 -1.39 -8.03
CA PRO A 93 18.06 0.06 -8.00
C PRO A 93 16.74 0.70 -7.57
N LEU A 94 16.80 1.58 -6.57
CA LEU A 94 15.63 2.30 -6.08
C LEU A 94 15.45 3.61 -6.83
N GLU A 95 14.20 3.97 -7.08
CA GLU A 95 13.81 5.22 -7.69
C GLU A 95 12.65 5.87 -6.96
N GLU A 96 12.63 7.20 -6.91
CA GLU A 96 11.50 7.95 -6.42
C GLU A 96 10.46 8.12 -7.53
N ARG A 97 9.21 7.88 -7.17
CA ARG A 97 8.05 8.12 -8.04
C ARG A 97 7.01 8.94 -7.29
N ILE A 98 6.67 10.08 -7.85
CA ILE A 98 5.62 10.94 -7.31
C ILE A 98 4.30 10.49 -7.91
N TYR A 99 3.46 9.84 -7.10
CA TYR A 99 2.15 9.34 -7.51
C TYR A 99 1.03 10.10 -6.84
N ARG A 100 0.00 10.44 -7.62
CA ARG A 100 -1.30 10.80 -7.07
C ARG A 100 -2.05 9.51 -6.74
N MET A 101 -2.45 9.38 -5.48
CA MET A 101 -3.13 8.20 -4.95
C MET A 101 -4.53 8.58 -4.50
N ARG A 102 -5.52 7.75 -4.85
CA ARG A 102 -6.91 7.97 -4.44
C ARG A 102 -7.41 6.83 -3.58
N CYS A 103 -8.01 7.15 -2.43
CA CYS A 103 -8.75 6.22 -1.63
C CYS A 103 -10.18 6.05 -2.17
N VAL A 104 -10.74 4.86 -2.01
CA VAL A 104 -12.16 4.61 -2.31
C VAL A 104 -13.08 5.47 -1.45
N GLU A 105 -12.63 5.97 -0.30
CA GLU A 105 -13.31 6.93 0.57
C GLU A 105 -13.33 8.38 0.02
N ALA A 106 -12.96 8.57 -1.24
CA ALA A 106 -12.98 9.84 -1.96
C ALA A 106 -12.04 10.92 -1.37
N TRP A 107 -10.88 10.55 -0.87
CA TRP A 107 -9.78 11.46 -0.59
C TRP A 107 -8.53 11.05 -1.37
N SER A 108 -7.62 11.99 -1.59
CA SER A 108 -6.40 11.76 -2.35
C SER A 108 -5.19 12.44 -1.73
N MET A 109 -4.03 11.90 -2.07
CA MET A 109 -2.71 12.42 -1.71
C MET A 109 -1.78 12.38 -2.92
N VAL A 110 -0.78 13.24 -2.93
CA VAL A 110 0.37 13.17 -3.84
C VAL A 110 1.59 12.80 -3.01
N VAL A 111 2.17 11.63 -3.29
CA VAL A 111 3.15 10.99 -2.41
C VAL A 111 4.42 10.64 -3.18
N PRO A 112 5.62 11.04 -2.68
CA PRO A 112 6.91 10.65 -3.27
C PRO A 112 7.34 9.29 -2.73
N TRP A 113 6.85 8.22 -3.35
CA TRP A 113 7.22 6.85 -3.01
C TRP A 113 8.61 6.50 -3.54
N ILE A 114 9.31 5.61 -2.84
CA ILE A 114 10.60 5.07 -3.27
C ILE A 114 10.47 3.55 -3.37
N GLY A 115 10.91 3.00 -4.49
CA GLY A 115 10.85 1.57 -4.69
C GLY A 115 11.43 1.14 -6.03
N PHE A 116 11.02 -0.05 -6.46
CA PHE A 116 11.42 -0.65 -7.73
C PHE A 116 10.19 -1.25 -8.44
N PRO A 117 10.20 -1.31 -9.79
CA PRO A 117 9.08 -1.89 -10.52
C PRO A 117 8.88 -3.36 -10.18
N LEU A 118 7.64 -3.77 -9.91
CA LEU A 118 7.31 -5.17 -9.64
C LEU A 118 7.75 -6.11 -10.78
N HIS A 119 7.65 -5.67 -12.03
CA HIS A 119 8.04 -6.49 -13.18
C HIS A 119 9.51 -6.94 -13.13
N LYS A 120 10.41 -6.19 -12.49
CA LYS A 120 11.81 -6.60 -12.33
C LYS A 120 11.95 -7.78 -11.37
N LEU A 121 11.19 -7.79 -10.29
CA LEU A 121 11.15 -8.92 -9.37
C LEU A 121 10.53 -10.15 -10.05
N LEU A 122 9.43 -9.97 -10.76
CA LEU A 122 8.77 -11.07 -11.47
C LEU A 122 9.63 -11.67 -12.58
N ALA A 123 10.44 -10.86 -13.27
CA ALA A 123 11.38 -11.36 -14.26
C ALA A 123 12.42 -12.32 -13.65
N MET A 124 12.84 -12.11 -12.41
CA MET A 124 13.80 -12.97 -11.72
C MET A 124 13.24 -14.36 -11.42
N VAL A 125 11.95 -14.46 -11.15
CA VAL A 125 11.30 -15.74 -10.80
C VAL A 125 10.79 -16.51 -12.02
N GLU A 126 10.86 -15.92 -13.20
CA GLU A 126 10.48 -16.54 -14.48
C GLU A 126 9.06 -17.13 -14.44
N PRO A 127 8.02 -16.30 -14.57
CA PRO A 127 6.64 -16.76 -14.58
C PRO A 127 6.40 -17.80 -15.67
N THR A 128 5.70 -18.88 -15.34
CA THR A 128 5.28 -19.89 -16.33
C THR A 128 4.11 -19.37 -17.18
N SER A 129 3.77 -20.06 -18.26
CA SER A 129 2.61 -19.75 -19.08
C SER A 129 1.28 -19.85 -18.33
N ASN A 130 1.25 -20.54 -17.19
CA ASN A 130 0.09 -20.68 -16.32
C ASN A 130 -0.09 -19.49 -15.34
N ALA A 131 0.92 -18.63 -15.21
CA ALA A 131 0.81 -17.44 -14.36
C ALA A 131 -0.14 -16.42 -14.99
N LYS A 132 -1.35 -16.31 -14.47
CA LYS A 132 -2.40 -15.37 -14.95
C LYS A 132 -2.66 -14.25 -13.97
N TYR A 133 -2.37 -14.46 -12.69
CA TYR A 133 -2.57 -13.54 -11.60
C TYR A 133 -1.39 -13.56 -10.63
N VAL A 134 -1.29 -12.49 -9.85
CA VAL A 134 -0.32 -12.36 -8.76
C VAL A 134 -1.11 -12.12 -7.47
N ALA A 135 -0.93 -12.99 -6.50
CA ALA A 135 -1.56 -12.93 -5.18
C ALA A 135 -0.55 -12.44 -4.14
N PHE A 136 -0.99 -11.53 -3.28
CA PHE A 136 -0.17 -10.94 -2.22
C PHE A 136 -0.79 -11.21 -0.86
N GLN A 137 0.05 -11.35 0.16
CA GLN A 137 -0.39 -11.53 1.54
C GLN A 137 0.43 -10.68 2.49
N THR A 138 -0.28 -9.99 3.40
CA THR A 138 0.29 -9.27 4.55
C THR A 138 0.74 -10.25 5.64
N LEU A 139 1.71 -9.82 6.44
CA LEU A 139 2.10 -10.51 7.68
C LEU A 139 0.88 -10.84 8.53
N TYR A 140 0.83 -12.08 9.05
CA TYR A 140 -0.13 -12.50 10.07
C TYR A 140 0.58 -12.64 11.41
N ALA A 141 0.35 -11.68 12.30
CA ALA A 141 1.00 -11.60 13.61
C ALA A 141 0.04 -10.97 14.64
N PRO A 142 -1.02 -11.71 15.06
CA PRO A 142 -2.06 -11.15 15.92
C PRO A 142 -1.56 -10.71 17.31
N GLU A 143 -0.39 -11.16 17.73
CA GLU A 143 0.25 -10.72 18.97
C GLU A 143 0.76 -9.27 18.93
N ILE A 144 1.03 -8.73 17.73
CA ILE A 144 1.49 -7.35 17.53
C ILE A 144 0.56 -6.51 16.66
N MET A 145 -0.41 -7.15 16.01
CA MET A 145 -1.42 -6.52 15.15
C MET A 145 -2.82 -6.74 15.75
N PRO A 146 -3.30 -5.86 16.64
CA PRO A 146 -4.52 -6.09 17.42
C PRO A 146 -5.77 -6.29 16.55
N GLY A 147 -5.84 -5.69 15.38
CA GLY A 147 -6.95 -5.88 14.44
C GLY A 147 -7.04 -7.29 13.87
N GLN A 148 -5.94 -8.04 13.87
CA GLN A 148 -5.93 -9.46 13.46
C GLN A 148 -6.40 -10.39 14.56
N LYS A 149 -6.32 -9.95 15.82
CA LYS A 149 -6.72 -10.72 16.98
C LYS A 149 -8.20 -10.59 17.28
N ASP A 150 -8.74 -9.40 17.10
CA ASP A 150 -10.12 -9.06 17.45
C ASP A 150 -10.85 -8.55 16.20
N ARG A 151 -11.91 -9.26 15.82
CA ARG A 151 -12.70 -8.96 14.63
C ARG A 151 -13.37 -7.57 14.68
N PHE A 152 -13.77 -7.12 15.86
CA PHE A 152 -14.37 -5.81 16.04
C PHE A 152 -13.33 -4.69 15.81
N ILE A 153 -12.14 -4.84 16.44
CA ILE A 153 -11.03 -3.89 16.27
C ILE A 153 -10.52 -3.90 14.82
N GLY A 154 -10.53 -5.06 14.17
CA GLY A 154 -10.07 -5.25 12.78
C GLY A 154 -11.11 -4.92 11.69
N GLY A 155 -12.21 -4.27 12.05
CA GLY A 155 -13.21 -3.82 11.07
C GLY A 155 -14.05 -4.93 10.44
N GLY A 156 -14.15 -6.08 11.08
CA GLY A 156 -14.92 -7.23 10.60
C GLY A 156 -14.27 -8.00 9.45
N LEU A 157 -13.05 -7.66 9.08
CA LEU A 157 -12.29 -8.32 8.01
C LEU A 157 -11.73 -9.67 8.46
N ASP A 158 -11.53 -10.56 7.51
CA ASP A 158 -10.76 -11.80 7.72
C ASP A 158 -9.29 -11.54 7.41
N TYR A 159 -8.42 -11.96 8.33
CA TYR A 159 -6.97 -11.80 8.21
C TYR A 159 -6.27 -13.15 8.00
N PRO A 160 -5.07 -13.20 7.40
CA PRO A 160 -4.27 -12.06 6.92
C PRO A 160 -4.92 -11.34 5.75
N TYR A 161 -4.60 -10.04 5.62
CA TYR A 161 -5.04 -9.26 4.46
C TYR A 161 -4.42 -9.84 3.19
N VAL A 162 -5.25 -10.05 2.16
CA VAL A 162 -4.85 -10.56 0.85
C VAL A 162 -5.32 -9.64 -0.26
N GLU A 163 -4.53 -9.57 -1.30
CA GLU A 163 -4.78 -8.78 -2.49
C GLU A 163 -4.31 -9.51 -3.74
N GLY A 164 -4.73 -9.02 -4.90
CA GLY A 164 -4.33 -9.60 -6.18
C GLY A 164 -4.32 -8.61 -7.33
N LEU A 165 -3.53 -8.93 -8.33
CA LEU A 165 -3.46 -8.24 -9.61
C LEU A 165 -3.55 -9.28 -10.74
N ARG A 166 -4.11 -8.87 -11.88
CA ARG A 166 -3.91 -9.62 -13.12
C ARG A 166 -2.44 -9.51 -13.54
N ILE A 167 -1.92 -10.52 -14.21
CA ILE A 167 -0.48 -10.57 -14.53
C ILE A 167 0.01 -9.36 -15.35
N ASP A 168 -0.77 -8.87 -16.30
CA ASP A 168 -0.43 -7.68 -17.07
C ASP A 168 -0.43 -6.39 -16.23
N GLU A 169 -1.30 -6.29 -15.22
CA GLU A 169 -1.28 -5.20 -14.25
C GLU A 169 -0.04 -5.26 -13.35
N ALA A 170 0.34 -6.45 -12.92
CA ALA A 170 1.55 -6.67 -12.12
C ALA A 170 2.82 -6.34 -12.92
N MET A 171 2.82 -6.63 -14.22
CA MET A 171 3.94 -6.34 -15.13
C MET A 171 3.96 -4.90 -15.66
N HIS A 172 2.94 -4.12 -15.35
CA HIS A 172 2.85 -2.73 -15.83
C HIS A 172 3.95 -1.87 -15.22
N PRO A 173 4.61 -0.99 -16.00
CA PRO A 173 5.70 -0.14 -15.50
C PRO A 173 5.35 0.74 -14.30
N LEU A 174 4.08 1.14 -14.14
CA LEU A 174 3.61 1.94 -13.02
C LEU A 174 3.47 1.16 -11.70
N THR A 175 3.39 -0.17 -11.75
CA THR A 175 3.24 -1.01 -10.55
C THR A 175 4.56 -1.08 -9.80
N LEU A 176 4.57 -0.54 -8.59
CA LEU A 176 5.76 -0.33 -7.79
C LEU A 176 5.74 -1.20 -6.52
N MET A 177 6.85 -1.92 -6.27
CA MET A 177 7.18 -2.44 -4.95
C MET A 177 7.85 -1.32 -4.17
N THR A 178 7.19 -0.85 -3.12
CA THR A 178 7.55 0.37 -2.41
C THR A 178 8.21 0.03 -1.08
N VAL A 179 9.38 0.61 -0.84
CA VAL A 179 10.19 0.40 0.38
C VAL A 179 10.48 1.70 1.13
N GLY A 180 10.11 2.83 0.56
CA GLY A 180 10.38 4.14 1.15
C GLY A 180 9.38 5.21 0.76
N VAL A 181 9.45 6.32 1.47
CA VAL A 181 8.67 7.54 1.26
C VAL A 181 9.44 8.73 1.82
N TYR A 182 9.36 9.87 1.15
CA TYR A 182 10.08 11.10 1.55
C TYR A 182 11.57 10.88 1.84
N GLY A 183 12.28 10.15 0.96
CA GLY A 183 13.72 9.92 1.05
C GLY A 183 14.17 8.86 2.05
N LYS A 184 13.25 8.24 2.79
CA LYS A 184 13.54 7.35 3.92
C LYS A 184 12.79 6.01 3.77
N ALA A 185 13.29 4.98 4.46
CA ALA A 185 12.57 3.72 4.60
C ALA A 185 11.16 3.96 5.13
N LEU A 186 10.18 3.17 4.68
CA LEU A 186 8.79 3.27 5.10
C LEU A 186 8.68 3.19 6.63
N PRO A 187 7.91 4.09 7.26
CA PRO A 187 7.50 3.87 8.64
C PRO A 187 6.46 2.73 8.71
N PRO A 188 6.36 2.05 9.86
CA PRO A 188 5.45 0.91 10.04
C PRO A 188 4.02 1.16 9.58
N GLN A 189 3.43 2.31 9.92
CA GLN A 189 2.05 2.68 9.57
C GLN A 189 1.80 2.83 8.07
N ASN A 190 2.84 3.03 7.27
CA ASN A 190 2.75 3.11 5.81
C ASN A 190 3.00 1.78 5.11
N GLY A 191 3.10 0.69 5.87
CA GLY A 191 3.21 -0.65 5.31
C GLY A 191 4.64 -1.18 5.18
N ALA A 192 5.54 -0.74 6.08
CA ALA A 192 6.92 -1.24 6.13
C ALA A 192 6.98 -2.77 6.28
N PRO A 193 8.09 -3.41 5.85
CA PRO A 193 9.22 -2.85 5.13
C PRO A 193 8.98 -2.72 3.63
N ILE A 194 7.93 -3.35 3.10
CA ILE A 194 7.61 -3.35 1.68
C ILE A 194 6.10 -3.43 1.46
N ARG A 195 5.61 -2.63 0.54
CA ARG A 195 4.21 -2.56 0.14
C ARG A 195 4.06 -2.46 -1.37
N LEU A 196 2.84 -2.68 -1.85
CA LEU A 196 2.45 -2.44 -3.24
C LEU A 196 1.93 -1.01 -3.40
N THR A 197 2.26 -0.38 -4.54
CA THR A 197 1.68 0.89 -4.96
C THR A 197 1.26 0.82 -6.42
N VAL A 198 -0.04 1.02 -6.69
CA VAL A 198 -0.64 0.95 -8.02
C VAL A 198 -1.48 2.22 -8.24
N PRO A 199 -0.93 3.26 -8.93
CA PRO A 199 -1.51 4.60 -8.89
C PRO A 199 -2.86 4.74 -9.59
N TRP A 200 -3.22 3.86 -10.52
CA TRP A 200 -4.53 3.91 -11.21
C TRP A 200 -5.63 3.12 -10.48
N LYS A 201 -5.30 2.48 -9.34
CA LYS A 201 -6.26 1.72 -8.54
C LYS A 201 -6.52 2.42 -7.21
N TYR A 202 -7.69 2.17 -6.64
CA TYR A 202 -7.99 2.62 -5.29
C TYR A 202 -6.97 2.12 -4.26
N GLY A 203 -6.71 2.92 -3.25
CA GLY A 203 -5.63 2.70 -2.28
C GLY A 203 -5.68 1.36 -1.54
N PHE A 204 -6.84 0.73 -1.41
CA PHE A 204 -6.93 -0.58 -0.75
C PHE A 204 -6.25 -1.71 -1.53
N LYS A 205 -5.98 -1.54 -2.83
CA LYS A 205 -5.13 -2.45 -3.62
C LYS A 205 -3.66 -2.39 -3.21
N GLY A 206 -3.24 -1.31 -2.57
CA GLY A 206 -1.89 -1.12 -2.06
C GLY A 206 -1.64 -1.89 -0.77
N ILE A 207 -1.59 -3.22 -0.87
CA ILE A 207 -1.34 -4.11 0.27
C ILE A 207 -0.01 -3.79 0.96
N LYS A 208 0.01 -3.86 2.30
CA LYS A 208 1.10 -3.43 3.18
C LYS A 208 1.79 -4.62 3.83
N SER A 209 3.05 -4.41 4.24
CA SER A 209 3.83 -5.37 5.03
C SER A 209 3.78 -6.78 4.43
N ILE A 210 4.15 -6.89 3.17
CA ILE A 210 4.00 -8.09 2.34
C ILE A 210 5.00 -9.15 2.76
N VAL A 211 4.54 -10.38 2.97
CA VAL A 211 5.37 -11.56 3.25
C VAL A 211 5.32 -12.62 2.15
N SER A 212 4.32 -12.57 1.27
CA SER A 212 4.13 -13.55 0.21
C SER A 212 3.64 -12.90 -1.07
N ILE A 213 4.28 -13.28 -2.18
CA ILE A 213 3.85 -13.00 -3.55
C ILE A 213 3.76 -14.36 -4.25
N LYS A 214 2.56 -14.75 -4.67
CA LYS A 214 2.31 -16.04 -5.32
C LYS A 214 1.68 -15.82 -6.69
N LEU A 215 2.34 -16.34 -7.74
CA LEU A 215 1.78 -16.33 -9.06
C LEU A 215 0.81 -17.50 -9.20
N THR A 216 -0.39 -17.23 -9.70
CA THR A 216 -1.48 -18.19 -9.73
C THR A 216 -2.13 -18.27 -11.10
N ARG A 217 -2.71 -19.43 -11.39
CA ARG A 217 -3.51 -19.65 -12.59
C ARG A 217 -4.89 -19.03 -12.45
N GLU A 218 -5.52 -19.26 -11.30
CA GLU A 218 -6.84 -18.77 -10.98
C GLU A 218 -6.79 -17.40 -10.32
N ARG A 219 -7.84 -16.62 -10.50
CA ARG A 219 -7.98 -15.31 -9.84
C ARG A 219 -8.00 -15.47 -8.33
N PRO A 220 -7.06 -14.86 -7.59
CA PRO A 220 -7.01 -14.99 -6.14
C PRO A 220 -8.15 -14.20 -5.46
N PRO A 221 -8.56 -14.60 -4.26
CA PRO A 221 -9.46 -13.80 -3.44
C PRO A 221 -8.75 -12.52 -2.97
N THR A 222 -9.55 -11.47 -2.73
CA THR A 222 -9.09 -10.23 -2.12
C THR A 222 -9.93 -9.90 -0.91
N THR A 223 -9.32 -9.35 0.13
CA THR A 223 -9.97 -9.15 1.44
C THR A 223 -11.27 -8.34 1.34
N TRP A 224 -11.22 -7.17 0.69
CA TRP A 224 -12.41 -6.32 0.58
C TRP A 224 -13.49 -6.91 -0.33
N ASN A 225 -13.11 -7.59 -1.42
CA ASN A 225 -14.09 -8.28 -2.28
C ASN A 225 -14.80 -9.41 -1.53
N LEU A 226 -14.08 -10.17 -0.70
CA LEU A 226 -14.67 -11.19 0.14
C LEU A 226 -15.63 -10.61 1.19
N ALA A 227 -15.26 -9.49 1.80
CA ALA A 227 -16.04 -8.84 2.87
C ALA A 227 -17.32 -8.16 2.34
N ALA A 228 -17.24 -7.51 1.17
CA ALA A 228 -18.34 -6.74 0.59
C ALA A 228 -18.26 -6.75 -0.95
N PRO A 229 -18.63 -7.87 -1.60
CA PRO A 229 -18.43 -8.06 -3.05
C PRO A 229 -19.24 -7.08 -3.90
N ASN A 230 -20.33 -6.53 -3.38
CA ASN A 230 -21.14 -5.53 -4.07
C ASN A 230 -20.57 -4.11 -3.99
N GLU A 231 -19.61 -3.88 -3.11
CA GLU A 231 -18.99 -2.57 -2.88
C GLU A 231 -17.55 -2.49 -3.42
N TYR A 232 -16.80 -3.59 -3.38
CA TYR A 232 -15.38 -3.63 -3.71
C TYR A 232 -15.07 -4.74 -4.72
N GLY A 233 -14.74 -4.34 -5.95
CA GLY A 233 -14.34 -5.25 -7.01
C GLY A 233 -12.89 -5.69 -6.90
N PHE A 234 -12.56 -6.80 -7.56
CA PHE A 234 -11.18 -7.28 -7.67
C PHE A 234 -10.25 -6.25 -8.33
N TYR A 235 -10.65 -5.64 -9.44
CA TYR A 235 -9.81 -4.71 -10.20
C TYR A 235 -9.66 -3.36 -9.52
N ALA A 236 -10.74 -2.81 -8.97
CA ALA A 236 -10.74 -1.57 -8.19
C ALA A 236 -10.02 -0.39 -8.87
N ASN A 237 -10.20 -0.25 -10.19
CA ASN A 237 -9.66 0.87 -10.94
C ASN A 237 -10.39 2.16 -10.58
N VAL A 238 -9.65 3.24 -10.37
CA VAL A 238 -10.26 4.55 -10.11
C VAL A 238 -11.09 4.98 -11.31
N ASN A 239 -12.37 5.23 -11.07
CA ASN A 239 -13.29 5.74 -12.07
C ASN A 239 -14.27 6.73 -11.43
N PRO A 240 -14.11 8.05 -11.65
CA PRO A 240 -14.98 9.06 -11.06
C PRO A 240 -16.41 9.04 -11.62
N HIS A 241 -16.68 8.30 -12.70
CA HIS A 241 -18.02 8.13 -13.28
C HIS A 241 -18.78 6.93 -12.73
N VAL A 242 -18.18 6.15 -11.84
CA VAL A 242 -18.79 5.00 -11.18
C VAL A 242 -18.74 5.20 -9.67
N ASP A 243 -19.90 5.47 -9.10
CA ASP A 243 -20.04 5.72 -7.67
C ASP A 243 -19.87 4.43 -6.84
N HIS A 244 -19.40 4.60 -5.61
CA HIS A 244 -19.55 3.59 -4.58
C HIS A 244 -21.04 3.47 -4.22
N PRO A 245 -21.58 2.28 -3.84
CA PRO A 245 -22.99 2.13 -3.48
C PRO A 245 -23.50 3.10 -2.40
N ARG A 246 -22.61 3.64 -1.55
CA ARG A 246 -22.97 4.50 -0.43
C ARG A 246 -22.53 5.97 -0.57
N TRP A 247 -21.67 6.31 -1.53
CA TRP A 247 -21.20 7.68 -1.77
C TRP A 247 -20.78 7.91 -3.21
N SER A 248 -20.74 9.20 -3.62
CA SER A 248 -20.30 9.58 -4.95
C SER A 248 -18.77 9.55 -5.08
N GLN A 249 -18.30 9.18 -6.26
CA GLN A 249 -16.90 9.24 -6.66
C GLN A 249 -16.60 10.41 -7.62
N ALA A 250 -17.57 11.26 -7.90
CA ALA A 250 -17.43 12.35 -8.88
C ALA A 250 -16.47 13.45 -8.41
N SER A 251 -16.21 13.55 -7.12
CA SER A 251 -15.25 14.50 -6.54
C SER A 251 -14.37 13.80 -5.51
N GLU A 252 -13.24 14.42 -5.18
CA GLU A 252 -12.34 13.93 -4.14
C GLU A 252 -11.82 15.07 -3.27
N ARG A 253 -11.45 14.75 -2.04
CA ARG A 253 -10.81 15.69 -1.11
C ARG A 253 -9.30 15.49 -1.16
N PHE A 254 -8.60 16.44 -1.75
CA PHE A 254 -7.14 16.42 -1.77
C PHE A 254 -6.58 16.87 -0.41
N ILE A 255 -5.71 16.05 0.18
CA ILE A 255 -5.05 16.33 1.46
C ILE A 255 -3.72 17.04 1.17
N GLY A 256 -3.74 18.37 1.28
CA GLY A 256 -2.61 19.25 1.07
C GLY A 256 -2.15 19.95 2.35
N SER A 257 -1.25 20.94 2.22
CA SER A 257 -0.72 21.73 3.35
C SER A 257 -1.78 22.60 4.04
N GLY A 258 -2.77 23.07 3.30
CA GLY A 258 -3.86 23.94 3.79
C GLY A 258 -5.07 23.19 4.36
N GLY A 259 -4.99 21.87 4.53
CA GLY A 259 -6.12 21.04 4.91
C GLY A 259 -6.65 20.20 3.75
N ALA A 260 -7.86 19.65 3.90
CA ALA A 260 -8.52 18.92 2.82
C ALA A 260 -9.28 19.90 1.92
N LEU A 261 -9.03 19.80 0.61
CA LEU A 261 -9.71 20.61 -0.41
C LEU A 261 -10.52 19.68 -1.32
N ASP A 262 -11.75 20.08 -1.62
CA ASP A 262 -12.56 19.39 -2.62
C ASP A 262 -12.03 19.69 -4.02
N VAL A 263 -11.82 18.64 -4.78
CA VAL A 263 -11.35 18.70 -6.18
C VAL A 263 -12.32 17.89 -7.05
N LYS A 264 -12.68 18.44 -8.19
CA LYS A 264 -13.55 17.78 -9.17
C LYS A 264 -12.74 16.99 -10.19
#